data_dd502073df5ab81a057b1b86f9fab748
#
_entry.id   dd502073df5ab81a057b1b86f9fab748
#
_cell.length_a   1.000
_cell.length_b   1.000
_cell.length_c   1.000
_cell.angle_alpha   90.00
_cell.angle_beta   90.00
_cell.angle_gamma   90.00
#
_symmetry.space_group_name_H-M   'P 1'
#
loop_
_entity.id
_entity.type
_entity.pdbx_description
1 polymer ?
#
loop_
_entity_poly.entity_id
_entity_poly.type
_entity_poly.pdbx_seq_one_letter_code
_entity_poly.pdbx_strand_id
1 'polypeptide(L)'
;MRSALRLAFAAVAAVALAPAWAASIMHGFADMSSMTLWVQTDRAVRVVVDLHPDGDPARRRRFEAATRAEDDFAATLRLAGLEPGTRYRYTVAVDGKPAPDPGRFATQPLWQYRTDPPEFAVAFGSCMYMNDRFDRPGAPWGGDFQIFDAIAARAPDLMLWLGDNVYFREPEWTSLEGMSARYRAVRAAPELRRLARATSHVAIWDDHDFGPNDSDGSFVMKGAALEAFKRYWPNPSHGLPGVPGVFGMVTWGDIDFFLLDNRFHRFPNRYPQAPEKAMFGRAQLGWLKQALVSSRAPFKVVVAGGQFWNRANRYEAFHNFPAEQKALADWLLEQKIPGVLFLSGDRHL
;
A
#
# COMPACT_ATOMS: atom_id res chain seq x y z
N MET A 1 2.40 19.92 75.63
CA MET A 1 1.86 20.34 74.34
C MET A 1 2.14 19.22 73.35
N ARG A 2 1.14 18.42 72.97
CA ARG A 2 1.29 17.31 72.01
C ARG A 2 0.65 17.76 70.68
N SER A 3 1.46 17.96 69.66
CA SER A 3 1.03 18.29 68.30
C SER A 3 0.62 17.01 67.58
N ALA A 4 -0.66 16.93 67.18
CA ALA A 4 -1.19 15.85 66.39
C ALA A 4 -0.96 16.14 64.89
N LEU A 5 -0.20 15.28 64.23
CA LEU A 5 0.04 15.32 62.78
C LEU A 5 -1.15 14.64 62.07
N ARG A 6 -1.91 15.41 61.32
CA ARG A 6 -2.98 14.87 60.46
C ARG A 6 -2.40 14.52 59.10
N LEU A 7 -2.30 13.24 58.78
CA LEU A 7 -2.03 12.76 57.45
C LEU A 7 -3.32 12.83 56.63
N ALA A 8 -3.31 13.64 55.58
CA ALA A 8 -4.37 13.63 54.58
C ALA A 8 -3.99 12.61 53.49
N PHE A 9 -4.76 11.55 53.32
CA PHE A 9 -4.67 10.64 52.22
C PHE A 9 -5.40 11.27 51.02
N ALA A 10 -4.66 11.65 49.98
CA ALA A 10 -5.24 11.99 48.69
C ALA A 10 -5.51 10.68 47.92
N ALA A 11 -6.79 10.34 47.72
CA ALA A 11 -7.18 9.27 46.83
C ALA A 11 -6.93 9.71 45.36
N VAL A 12 -5.92 9.14 44.73
CA VAL A 12 -5.73 9.27 43.29
C VAL A 12 -6.76 8.36 42.61
N ALA A 13 -7.81 8.94 42.08
CA ALA A 13 -8.75 8.25 41.20
C ALA A 13 -8.01 7.86 39.91
N ALA A 14 -7.68 6.58 39.76
CA ALA A 14 -7.23 6.02 38.52
C ALA A 14 -8.39 6.12 37.49
N VAL A 15 -8.32 7.08 36.60
CA VAL A 15 -9.19 7.11 35.41
C VAL A 15 -8.78 5.91 34.56
N ALA A 16 -9.56 4.83 34.64
CA ALA A 16 -9.46 3.72 33.73
C ALA A 16 -9.81 4.26 32.31
N LEU A 17 -8.78 4.56 31.52
CA LEU A 17 -8.95 4.78 30.11
C LEU A 17 -9.60 3.49 29.55
N ALA A 18 -10.81 3.60 29.03
CA ALA A 18 -11.45 2.50 28.31
C ALA A 18 -10.43 2.03 27.25
N PRO A 19 -10.19 0.71 27.10
CA PRO A 19 -9.22 0.23 26.13
C PRO A 19 -9.64 0.77 24.77
N ALA A 20 -8.75 1.57 24.16
CA ALA A 20 -8.92 2.01 22.79
C ALA A 20 -9.18 0.77 21.94
N TRP A 21 -10.16 0.81 21.06
CA TRP A 21 -10.45 -0.30 20.14
C TRP A 21 -9.17 -0.62 19.35
N ALA A 22 -8.61 -1.80 19.65
CA ALA A 22 -7.23 -2.12 19.27
C ALA A 22 -7.17 -2.82 17.91
N ALA A 23 -7.63 -2.16 16.85
CA ALA A 23 -7.39 -2.65 15.51
C ALA A 23 -7.19 -1.51 14.51
N SER A 24 -6.33 -1.78 13.52
CA SER A 24 -6.16 -0.94 12.33
C SER A 24 -6.99 -1.53 11.20
N ILE A 25 -7.65 -0.67 10.42
CA ILE A 25 -8.43 -1.06 9.24
C ILE A 25 -7.94 -0.24 8.06
N MET A 26 -7.77 -0.90 6.91
CA MET A 26 -7.45 -0.25 5.65
C MET A 26 -8.27 -0.87 4.52
N HIS A 27 -8.77 -0.03 3.63
CA HIS A 27 -9.32 -0.48 2.36
C HIS A 27 -8.17 -0.93 1.45
N GLY A 28 -8.32 -2.09 0.82
CA GLY A 28 -7.52 -2.46 -0.34
C GLY A 28 -8.20 -1.98 -1.61
N PHE A 29 -8.15 -2.79 -2.66
CA PHE A 29 -8.73 -2.46 -3.95
C PHE A 29 -10.23 -2.81 -3.99
N ALA A 30 -11.05 -1.87 -4.48
CA ALA A 30 -12.44 -2.10 -4.81
C ALA A 30 -12.58 -2.28 -6.33
N ASP A 31 -13.07 -3.45 -6.76
CA ASP A 31 -13.47 -3.71 -8.14
C ASP A 31 -14.99 -3.55 -8.33
N MET A 32 -15.53 -4.03 -9.45
CA MET A 32 -16.98 -3.96 -9.72
C MET A 32 -17.82 -4.89 -8.83
N SER A 33 -17.22 -5.91 -8.24
CA SER A 33 -17.95 -7.01 -7.56
C SER A 33 -17.35 -7.41 -6.23
N SER A 34 -16.27 -6.78 -5.83
CA SER A 34 -15.62 -7.05 -4.55
C SER A 34 -14.86 -5.85 -3.99
N MET A 35 -14.56 -5.94 -2.71
CA MET A 35 -13.70 -5.01 -1.98
C MET A 35 -12.79 -5.82 -1.08
N THR A 36 -11.52 -5.45 -1.03
CA THR A 36 -10.57 -6.04 -0.08
C THR A 36 -10.49 -5.17 1.17
N LEU A 37 -10.66 -5.78 2.34
CA LEU A 37 -10.51 -5.11 3.63
C LEU A 37 -9.37 -5.75 4.41
N TRP A 38 -8.37 -4.97 4.76
CA TRP A 38 -7.27 -5.38 5.63
C TRP A 38 -7.55 -4.93 7.05
N VAL A 39 -7.33 -5.85 8.00
CA VAL A 39 -7.51 -5.60 9.45
C VAL A 39 -6.32 -6.15 10.20
N GLN A 40 -5.74 -5.38 11.13
CA GLN A 40 -4.72 -5.85 12.06
C GLN A 40 -5.18 -5.62 13.49
N THR A 41 -4.94 -6.61 14.35
CA THR A 41 -5.28 -6.62 15.78
C THR A 41 -4.01 -6.75 16.62
N ASP A 42 -4.16 -6.71 17.95
CA ASP A 42 -3.05 -6.86 18.91
C ASP A 42 -2.80 -8.33 19.32
N ARG A 43 -3.70 -9.25 18.94
CA ARG A 43 -3.63 -10.67 19.24
C ARG A 43 -4.44 -11.50 18.25
N ALA A 44 -4.30 -12.82 18.33
CA ALA A 44 -5.11 -13.73 17.53
C ALA A 44 -6.58 -13.70 17.96
N VAL A 45 -7.46 -13.23 17.08
CA VAL A 45 -8.90 -13.08 17.35
C VAL A 45 -9.73 -13.29 16.07
N ARG A 46 -11.03 -13.51 16.27
CA ARG A 46 -12.01 -13.50 15.17
C ARG A 46 -12.39 -12.07 14.81
N VAL A 47 -12.35 -11.79 13.51
CA VAL A 47 -12.81 -10.54 12.90
C VAL A 47 -14.08 -10.85 12.10
N VAL A 48 -15.13 -10.08 12.33
CA VAL A 48 -16.41 -10.17 11.62
C VAL A 48 -16.70 -8.85 10.95
N VAL A 49 -17.01 -8.90 9.65
CA VAL A 49 -17.45 -7.75 8.88
C VAL A 49 -18.89 -7.96 8.45
N ASP A 50 -19.77 -7.12 8.94
CA ASP A 50 -21.17 -7.04 8.49
C ASP A 50 -21.31 -5.86 7.52
N LEU A 51 -21.88 -6.13 6.36
CA LEU A 51 -21.97 -5.15 5.28
C LEU A 51 -23.35 -5.21 4.63
N HIS A 52 -23.85 -4.05 4.16
CA HIS A 52 -25.08 -3.93 3.41
C HIS A 52 -25.00 -2.74 2.43
N PRO A 53 -25.79 -2.73 1.34
CA PRO A 53 -25.94 -1.55 0.49
C PRO A 53 -26.41 -0.34 1.33
N ASP A 54 -25.91 0.86 0.99
CA ASP A 54 -26.33 2.08 1.70
C ASP A 54 -27.82 2.32 1.47
N GLY A 55 -28.57 2.44 2.55
CA GLY A 55 -30.05 2.57 2.51
C GLY A 55 -30.83 1.25 2.55
N ASP A 56 -30.19 0.07 2.45
CA ASP A 56 -30.87 -1.21 2.52
C ASP A 56 -30.22 -2.20 3.52
N PRO A 57 -30.46 -1.99 4.82
CA PRO A 57 -29.88 -2.86 5.86
C PRO A 57 -30.47 -4.27 5.89
N ALA A 58 -31.57 -4.52 5.19
CA ALA A 58 -32.16 -5.86 5.08
C ALA A 58 -31.29 -6.81 4.24
N ARG A 59 -30.53 -6.27 3.29
CA ARG A 59 -29.58 -7.02 2.45
C ARG A 59 -28.20 -7.19 3.11
N ARG A 60 -28.20 -7.48 4.40
CA ARG A 60 -26.99 -7.68 5.19
C ARG A 60 -26.24 -8.94 4.77
N ARG A 61 -24.93 -8.82 4.64
CA ARG A 61 -24.00 -9.93 4.40
C ARG A 61 -22.90 -9.92 5.46
N ARG A 62 -22.40 -11.11 5.76
CA ARG A 62 -21.37 -11.31 6.77
C ARG A 62 -20.17 -12.00 6.20
N PHE A 63 -18.99 -11.49 6.55
CA PHE A 63 -17.69 -12.04 6.22
C PHE A 63 -16.86 -12.18 7.48
N GLU A 64 -16.00 -13.18 7.52
CA GLU A 64 -15.24 -13.51 8.72
C GLU A 64 -13.81 -13.90 8.35
N ALA A 65 -12.89 -13.55 9.24
CA ALA A 65 -11.50 -13.99 9.21
C ALA A 65 -11.00 -14.17 10.65
N ALA A 66 -9.88 -14.85 10.79
CA ALA A 66 -9.13 -14.89 12.05
C ALA A 66 -7.76 -14.25 11.83
N THR A 67 -7.37 -13.37 12.73
CA THR A 67 -5.98 -12.89 12.79
C THR A 67 -5.11 -13.91 13.50
N ARG A 68 -3.86 -14.05 13.06
CA ARG A 68 -2.94 -15.08 13.55
C ARG A 68 -1.57 -14.50 13.83
N ALA A 69 -0.84 -15.07 14.78
CA ALA A 69 0.49 -14.61 15.13
C ALA A 69 1.49 -14.75 13.96
N GLU A 70 1.40 -15.83 13.18
CA GLU A 70 2.23 -16.03 12.00
C GLU A 70 2.06 -14.95 10.91
N ASP A 71 0.89 -14.30 10.87
CA ASP A 71 0.56 -13.21 9.96
C ASP A 71 0.69 -11.83 10.64
N ASP A 72 1.42 -11.74 11.75
CA ASP A 72 1.55 -10.54 12.56
C ASP A 72 0.19 -9.96 12.97
N PHE A 73 -0.77 -10.84 13.27
CA PHE A 73 -2.16 -10.50 13.63
C PHE A 73 -2.89 -9.67 12.55
N ALA A 74 -2.42 -9.70 11.31
CA ALA A 74 -3.12 -9.12 10.18
C ALA A 74 -4.02 -10.16 9.49
N ALA A 75 -5.10 -9.70 8.91
CA ALA A 75 -5.98 -10.51 8.06
C ALA A 75 -6.52 -9.68 6.91
N THR A 76 -6.61 -10.29 5.74
CA THR A 76 -7.21 -9.70 4.54
C THR A 76 -8.52 -10.43 4.23
N LEU A 77 -9.64 -9.69 4.21
CA LEU A 77 -10.95 -10.18 3.86
C LEU A 77 -11.33 -9.71 2.45
N ARG A 78 -11.65 -10.63 1.57
CA ARG A 78 -12.28 -10.29 0.29
C ARG A 78 -13.79 -10.31 0.44
N LEU A 79 -14.40 -9.12 0.42
CA LEU A 79 -15.85 -8.92 0.44
C LEU A 79 -16.34 -9.06 -1.00
N ALA A 80 -16.71 -10.29 -1.42
CA ALA A 80 -17.03 -10.62 -2.80
C ALA A 80 -18.54 -10.77 -3.06
N GLY A 81 -18.94 -10.83 -4.35
CA GLY A 81 -20.34 -10.97 -4.77
C GLY A 81 -21.15 -9.69 -4.56
N LEU A 82 -20.50 -8.54 -4.65
CA LEU A 82 -21.11 -7.23 -4.53
C LEU A 82 -21.71 -6.79 -5.88
N GLU A 83 -22.62 -5.83 -5.84
CA GLU A 83 -23.21 -5.23 -7.03
C GLU A 83 -22.35 -4.08 -7.54
N PRO A 84 -22.14 -3.95 -8.84
CA PRO A 84 -21.41 -2.82 -9.42
C PRO A 84 -22.08 -1.48 -9.14
N GLY A 85 -21.26 -0.41 -9.00
CA GLY A 85 -21.74 0.95 -8.81
C GLY A 85 -22.53 1.16 -7.53
N THR A 86 -22.34 0.32 -6.53
CA THR A 86 -23.13 0.32 -5.31
C THR A 86 -22.34 0.82 -4.13
N ARG A 87 -22.91 1.76 -3.38
CA ARG A 87 -22.35 2.21 -2.09
C ARG A 87 -22.72 1.23 -0.99
N TYR A 88 -21.75 0.87 -0.18
CA TYR A 88 -21.90 -0.05 0.94
C TYR A 88 -21.51 0.63 2.26
N ARG A 89 -22.22 0.23 3.31
CA ARG A 89 -21.81 0.46 4.70
C ARG A 89 -21.37 -0.86 5.32
N TYR A 90 -20.34 -0.79 6.14
CA TYR A 90 -19.89 -1.96 6.88
C TYR A 90 -19.55 -1.61 8.32
N THR A 91 -19.65 -2.61 9.20
CA THR A 91 -19.13 -2.58 10.57
C THR A 91 -18.13 -3.71 10.73
N VAL A 92 -17.08 -3.45 11.50
CA VAL A 92 -16.09 -4.47 11.87
C VAL A 92 -16.25 -4.78 13.34
N ALA A 93 -16.37 -6.05 13.71
CA ALA A 93 -16.32 -6.49 15.08
C ALA A 93 -15.05 -7.34 15.30
N VAL A 94 -14.31 -7.03 16.36
CA VAL A 94 -13.12 -7.75 16.79
C VAL A 94 -13.44 -8.41 18.11
N ASP A 95 -13.34 -9.74 18.17
CA ASP A 95 -13.69 -10.52 19.38
C ASP A 95 -15.10 -10.19 19.90
N GLY A 96 -16.07 -10.05 18.99
CA GLY A 96 -17.45 -9.69 19.28
C GLY A 96 -17.69 -8.21 19.63
N LYS A 97 -16.65 -7.38 19.75
CA LYS A 97 -16.76 -5.95 20.04
C LYS A 97 -16.75 -5.13 18.73
N PRO A 98 -17.81 -4.37 18.42
CA PRO A 98 -17.85 -3.57 17.21
C PRO A 98 -16.85 -2.41 17.27
N ALA A 99 -16.32 -2.05 16.10
CA ALA A 99 -15.57 -0.80 15.92
C ALA A 99 -16.47 0.40 16.25
N PRO A 100 -15.91 1.48 16.80
CA PRO A 100 -16.70 2.68 17.15
C PRO A 100 -17.37 3.32 15.94
N ASP A 101 -16.74 3.27 14.77
CA ASP A 101 -17.21 3.93 13.57
C ASP A 101 -17.46 2.93 12.43
N PRO A 102 -18.62 2.99 11.77
CA PRO A 102 -18.87 2.24 10.54
C PRO A 102 -17.99 2.77 9.40
N GLY A 103 -17.58 1.86 8.50
CA GLY A 103 -16.91 2.23 7.27
C GLY A 103 -17.88 2.32 6.09
N ARG A 104 -17.40 2.92 5.00
CA ARG A 104 -18.14 3.04 3.73
C ARG A 104 -17.17 2.87 2.58
N PHE A 105 -17.66 2.28 1.49
CA PHE A 105 -16.96 2.24 0.21
C PHE A 105 -17.99 2.15 -0.92
N ALA A 106 -17.52 2.28 -2.15
CA ALA A 106 -18.32 1.99 -3.34
C ALA A 106 -17.56 0.99 -4.23
N THR A 107 -18.31 0.10 -4.88
CA THR A 107 -17.80 -0.71 -5.98
C THR A 107 -17.74 0.12 -7.25
N GLN A 108 -16.82 -0.19 -8.17
CA GLN A 108 -16.76 0.46 -9.47
C GLN A 108 -18.03 0.18 -10.28
N PRO A 109 -18.52 1.16 -11.05
CA PRO A 109 -19.69 0.95 -11.90
C PRO A 109 -19.35 0.08 -13.11
N LEU A 110 -20.35 -0.68 -13.58
CA LEU A 110 -20.28 -1.40 -14.84
C LEU A 110 -20.69 -0.46 -15.99
N TRP A 111 -19.74 0.31 -16.49
CA TRP A 111 -19.95 1.39 -17.46
C TRP A 111 -19.73 0.96 -18.92
N GLN A 112 -18.80 0.01 -19.18
CA GLN A 112 -18.39 -0.40 -20.52
C GLN A 112 -19.62 -0.79 -21.37
N TYR A 113 -19.72 -0.22 -22.56
CA TYR A 113 -20.84 -0.40 -23.52
C TYR A 113 -22.22 0.07 -23.03
N ARG A 114 -22.28 0.87 -21.94
CA ARG A 114 -23.54 1.35 -21.31
C ARG A 114 -23.59 2.86 -21.15
N THR A 115 -22.50 3.43 -20.65
CA THR A 115 -22.38 4.88 -20.37
C THR A 115 -20.96 5.33 -20.73
N ASP A 116 -20.72 6.61 -20.65
CA ASP A 116 -19.36 7.15 -20.62
C ASP A 116 -18.60 6.63 -19.39
N PRO A 117 -17.25 6.62 -19.43
CA PRO A 117 -16.44 6.28 -18.26
C PRO A 117 -16.81 7.18 -17.06
N PRO A 118 -16.82 6.62 -15.84
CA PRO A 118 -17.06 7.44 -14.65
C PRO A 118 -15.92 8.43 -14.43
N GLU A 119 -16.26 9.63 -13.96
CA GLU A 119 -15.25 10.52 -13.41
C GLU A 119 -14.70 9.95 -12.10
N PHE A 120 -13.39 10.05 -11.90
CA PHE A 120 -12.73 9.61 -10.67
C PHE A 120 -11.46 10.41 -10.41
N ALA A 121 -11.02 10.42 -9.17
CA ALA A 121 -9.80 11.07 -8.73
C ALA A 121 -8.79 10.05 -8.21
N VAL A 122 -7.53 10.17 -8.66
CA VAL A 122 -6.42 9.37 -8.17
C VAL A 122 -5.44 10.27 -7.43
N ALA A 123 -5.17 9.95 -6.17
CA ALA A 123 -4.04 10.51 -5.45
C ALA A 123 -2.84 9.55 -5.58
N PHE A 124 -1.63 10.09 -5.65
CA PHE A 124 -0.41 9.28 -5.63
C PHE A 124 0.68 9.99 -4.86
N GLY A 125 1.59 9.21 -4.28
CA GLY A 125 2.72 9.72 -3.50
C GLY A 125 3.67 8.62 -3.10
N SER A 126 4.85 9.03 -2.62
CA SER A 126 5.93 8.15 -2.16
C SER A 126 6.61 8.75 -0.92
N CYS A 127 7.61 8.05 -0.41
CA CYS A 127 8.57 8.58 0.55
C CYS A 127 7.93 9.04 1.86
N MET A 128 7.09 8.16 2.44
CA MET A 128 6.40 8.41 3.71
C MET A 128 7.35 8.15 4.89
N TYR A 129 8.16 9.15 5.23
CA TYR A 129 9.11 9.03 6.34
C TYR A 129 8.44 9.36 7.67
N MET A 130 8.43 8.40 8.58
CA MET A 130 7.98 8.58 9.96
C MET A 130 9.20 8.68 10.89
N ASN A 131 9.37 9.82 11.56
CA ASN A 131 10.41 9.97 12.57
C ASN A 131 10.14 9.06 13.77
N ASP A 132 11.20 8.50 14.35
CA ASP A 132 11.12 7.66 15.52
C ASP A 132 12.40 7.72 16.39
N ARG A 133 12.47 6.83 17.40
CA ARG A 133 13.56 6.76 18.35
C ARG A 133 14.95 6.44 17.77
N PHE A 134 15.01 5.91 16.57
CA PHE A 134 16.29 5.60 15.89
C PHE A 134 16.84 6.79 15.11
N ASP A 135 16.02 7.81 14.88
CA ASP A 135 16.46 9.02 14.22
C ASP A 135 17.23 9.92 15.19
N ARG A 136 18.24 10.62 14.69
CA ARG A 136 18.95 11.61 15.50
C ARG A 136 17.98 12.72 15.94
N PRO A 137 18.08 13.23 17.15
CA PRO A 137 17.27 14.35 17.63
C PRO A 137 17.31 15.54 16.66
N GLY A 138 16.14 16.08 16.31
CA GLY A 138 16.00 17.20 15.39
C GLY A 138 16.22 16.87 13.91
N ALA A 139 16.25 15.59 13.54
CA ALA A 139 16.24 15.19 12.13
C ALA A 139 14.92 15.63 11.46
N PRO A 140 14.98 16.42 10.37
CA PRO A 140 13.80 17.03 9.77
C PRO A 140 13.18 16.17 8.66
N TRP A 141 13.34 14.83 8.72
CA TRP A 141 12.97 13.97 7.62
C TRP A 141 11.45 13.78 7.49
N GLY A 142 10.74 13.61 8.60
CA GLY A 142 9.29 13.48 8.64
C GLY A 142 8.59 14.77 9.04
N GLY A 143 7.36 14.98 8.57
CA GLY A 143 6.47 16.05 9.00
C GLY A 143 5.40 15.55 9.97
N ASP A 144 4.36 16.35 10.14
CA ASP A 144 3.24 16.08 11.07
C ASP A 144 2.13 15.23 10.45
N PHE A 145 2.35 14.62 9.28
CA PHE A 145 1.40 13.79 8.54
C PHE A 145 0.04 14.45 8.21
N GLN A 146 -0.06 15.77 8.33
CA GLN A 146 -1.25 16.54 7.95
C GLN A 146 -1.65 16.31 6.49
N ILE A 147 -0.70 15.91 5.66
CA ILE A 147 -0.94 15.57 4.24
C ILE A 147 -1.99 14.48 4.08
N PHE A 148 -2.08 13.50 4.99
CA PHE A 148 -3.05 12.41 4.88
C PHE A 148 -4.48 12.87 5.13
N ASP A 149 -4.68 13.82 6.04
CA ASP A 149 -5.97 14.47 6.23
C ASP A 149 -6.35 15.34 5.02
N ALA A 150 -5.39 16.05 4.44
CA ALA A 150 -5.60 16.85 3.23
C ALA A 150 -5.96 15.97 2.02
N ILE A 151 -5.29 14.81 1.84
CA ILE A 151 -5.64 13.85 0.80
C ILE A 151 -7.03 13.27 1.06
N ALA A 152 -7.33 12.83 2.28
CA ALA A 152 -8.64 12.28 2.64
C ALA A 152 -9.77 13.30 2.44
N ALA A 153 -9.50 14.60 2.68
CA ALA A 153 -10.47 15.67 2.44
C ALA A 153 -10.77 15.89 0.95
N ARG A 154 -9.87 15.52 0.04
CA ARG A 154 -10.09 15.52 -1.41
C ARG A 154 -10.91 14.34 -1.90
N ALA A 155 -11.13 13.34 -1.01
CA ALA A 155 -11.90 12.13 -1.27
C ALA A 155 -11.51 11.43 -2.59
N PRO A 156 -10.22 11.11 -2.81
CA PRO A 156 -9.84 10.38 -4.02
C PRO A 156 -10.46 8.98 -4.00
N ASP A 157 -10.76 8.45 -5.18
CA ASP A 157 -11.29 7.10 -5.35
C ASP A 157 -10.20 6.04 -5.18
N LEU A 158 -8.97 6.38 -5.60
CA LEU A 158 -7.80 5.51 -5.53
C LEU A 158 -6.59 6.28 -5.00
N MET A 159 -5.85 5.68 -4.10
CA MET A 159 -4.51 6.10 -3.67
C MET A 159 -3.47 5.11 -4.17
N LEU A 160 -2.54 5.58 -5.01
CA LEU A 160 -1.38 4.82 -5.46
C LEU A 160 -0.16 5.19 -4.61
N TRP A 161 0.41 4.20 -3.95
CA TRP A 161 1.62 4.33 -3.16
C TRP A 161 2.82 3.90 -4.01
N LEU A 162 3.70 4.86 -4.31
CA LEU A 162 4.76 4.73 -5.31
C LEU A 162 6.11 4.27 -4.73
N GLY A 163 6.08 3.54 -3.62
CA GLY A 163 7.27 3.08 -2.94
C GLY A 163 7.70 3.99 -1.78
N ASP A 164 8.64 3.51 -0.99
CA ASP A 164 9.07 4.12 0.28
C ASP A 164 7.88 4.39 1.22
N ASN A 165 6.99 3.42 1.25
CA ASN A 165 5.79 3.49 2.10
C ASN A 165 6.12 3.28 3.58
N VAL A 166 7.27 2.72 3.85
CA VAL A 166 7.92 2.63 5.15
C VAL A 166 9.42 2.73 4.96
N TYR A 167 10.14 3.16 5.99
CA TYR A 167 11.59 3.22 6.01
C TYR A 167 12.10 2.26 7.07
N PHE A 168 12.60 1.10 6.64
CA PHE A 168 13.24 0.17 7.56
C PHE A 168 14.51 0.77 8.13
N ARG A 169 14.76 0.56 9.41
CA ARG A 169 15.99 0.95 10.11
C ARG A 169 16.93 -0.26 10.23
N GLU A 170 18.19 0.01 10.54
CA GLU A 170 19.23 -1.02 10.68
C GLU A 170 18.80 -2.25 11.51
N PRO A 171 18.11 -2.10 12.65
CA PRO A 171 17.66 -3.27 13.41
C PRO A 171 16.51 -4.03 12.78
N GLU A 172 15.84 -3.48 11.77
CA GLU A 172 14.57 -3.98 11.26
C GLU A 172 14.71 -4.81 9.98
N TRP A 173 15.61 -4.44 9.07
CA TRP A 173 15.74 -5.15 7.80
C TRP A 173 16.43 -6.52 7.88
N THR A 174 16.85 -6.95 9.07
CA THR A 174 17.51 -8.24 9.28
C THR A 174 16.54 -9.39 9.55
N SER A 175 15.25 -9.11 9.72
CA SER A 175 14.24 -10.14 10.00
C SER A 175 12.84 -9.73 9.51
N LEU A 176 11.98 -10.72 9.27
CA LEU A 176 10.57 -10.50 8.96
C LEU A 176 9.84 -9.80 10.11
N GLU A 177 10.18 -10.14 11.36
CA GLU A 177 9.60 -9.52 12.56
C GLU A 177 9.95 -8.05 12.65
N GLY A 178 11.21 -7.67 12.35
CA GLY A 178 11.67 -6.28 12.32
C GLY A 178 10.92 -5.47 11.25
N MET A 179 10.84 -6.00 10.03
CA MET A 179 10.11 -5.39 8.93
C MET A 179 8.62 -5.24 9.27
N SER A 180 7.99 -6.28 9.84
CA SER A 180 6.59 -6.25 10.28
C SER A 180 6.38 -5.21 11.39
N ALA A 181 7.31 -5.08 12.32
CA ALA A 181 7.24 -4.08 13.39
C ALA A 181 7.22 -2.64 12.84
N ARG A 182 8.01 -2.36 11.79
CA ARG A 182 8.00 -1.05 11.11
C ARG A 182 6.65 -0.78 10.45
N TYR A 183 6.12 -1.73 9.68
CA TYR A 183 4.80 -1.59 9.08
C TYR A 183 3.71 -1.38 10.13
N ARG A 184 3.74 -2.13 11.23
CA ARG A 184 2.79 -2.00 12.34
C ARG A 184 2.84 -0.61 12.96
N ALA A 185 4.04 -0.07 13.22
CA ALA A 185 4.22 1.29 13.74
C ALA A 185 3.59 2.34 12.82
N VAL A 186 3.82 2.23 11.51
CA VAL A 186 3.22 3.12 10.51
C VAL A 186 1.70 2.97 10.46
N ARG A 187 1.16 1.75 10.45
CA ARG A 187 -0.29 1.50 10.43
C ARG A 187 -1.01 1.95 11.70
N ALA A 188 -0.28 2.06 12.82
CA ALA A 188 -0.82 2.55 14.09
C ALA A 188 -0.95 4.09 14.13
N ALA A 189 -0.31 4.83 13.21
CA ALA A 189 -0.37 6.28 13.17
C ALA A 189 -1.81 6.78 13.02
N PRO A 190 -2.31 7.61 13.95
CA PRO A 190 -3.70 8.06 13.93
C PRO A 190 -4.03 8.89 12.68
N GLU A 191 -3.07 9.62 12.14
CA GLU A 191 -3.20 10.47 10.96
C GLU A 191 -3.52 9.66 9.69
N LEU A 192 -3.04 8.43 9.60
CA LEU A 192 -3.32 7.53 8.48
C LEU A 192 -4.72 6.94 8.51
N ARG A 193 -5.35 6.84 9.68
CA ARG A 193 -6.62 6.10 9.87
C ARG A 193 -7.74 6.58 8.97
N ARG A 194 -7.85 7.90 8.82
CA ARG A 194 -8.90 8.51 8.01
C ARG A 194 -8.71 8.15 6.54
N LEU A 195 -7.50 8.37 6.00
CA LEU A 195 -7.18 8.05 4.61
C LEU A 195 -7.29 6.54 4.35
N ALA A 196 -6.77 5.71 5.25
CA ALA A 196 -6.81 4.25 5.11
C ALA A 196 -8.23 3.67 4.95
N ARG A 197 -9.25 4.35 5.49
CA ARG A 197 -10.66 3.93 5.46
C ARG A 197 -11.52 4.74 4.50
N ALA A 198 -10.97 5.75 3.83
CA ALA A 198 -11.73 6.67 2.98
C ALA A 198 -11.62 6.33 1.49
N THR A 199 -10.56 5.64 1.06
CA THR A 199 -10.26 5.39 -0.35
C THR A 199 -9.73 3.98 -0.57
N SER A 200 -9.71 3.52 -1.83
CA SER A 200 -9.02 2.28 -2.20
C SER A 200 -7.52 2.50 -2.25
N HIS A 201 -6.74 1.51 -1.81
CA HIS A 201 -5.27 1.59 -1.80
C HIS A 201 -4.64 0.49 -2.64
N VAL A 202 -3.64 0.88 -3.42
CA VAL A 202 -2.74 -0.02 -4.15
C VAL A 202 -1.31 0.50 -4.01
N ALA A 203 -0.34 -0.37 -3.82
CA ALA A 203 1.04 0.00 -3.56
C ALA A 203 2.03 -0.77 -4.42
N ILE A 204 3.15 -0.15 -4.67
CA ILE A 204 4.43 -0.76 -5.01
C ILE A 204 5.44 -0.39 -3.94
N TRP A 205 6.62 -0.96 -4.00
CA TRP A 205 7.73 -0.59 -3.11
C TRP A 205 8.85 0.14 -3.85
N ASP A 206 9.78 0.72 -3.04
CA ASP A 206 11.10 1.08 -3.50
C ASP A 206 12.16 0.54 -2.52
N ASP A 207 13.35 1.12 -2.42
CA ASP A 207 14.44 0.54 -1.63
C ASP A 207 14.17 0.51 -0.13
N HIS A 208 13.54 1.52 0.43
CA HIS A 208 13.36 1.63 1.88
C HIS A 208 12.30 0.69 2.47
N ASP A 209 11.33 0.25 1.69
CA ASP A 209 10.39 -0.81 2.07
C ASP A 209 10.78 -2.20 1.49
N PHE A 210 11.91 -2.27 0.79
CA PHE A 210 12.53 -3.51 0.36
C PHE A 210 13.72 -3.92 1.25
N GLY A 211 14.57 -2.96 1.66
CA GLY A 211 15.77 -3.22 2.47
C GLY A 211 16.52 -1.95 2.87
N PRO A 212 17.86 -2.03 3.01
CA PRO A 212 18.72 -0.87 3.15
C PRO A 212 18.64 0.09 1.96
N ASN A 213 19.02 1.35 2.16
CA ASN A 213 19.10 2.34 1.09
C ASN A 213 19.83 1.81 -0.14
N ASP A 214 19.28 2.06 -1.33
CA ASP A 214 19.76 1.59 -2.63
C ASP A 214 19.83 0.06 -2.78
N SER A 215 19.10 -0.73 -1.97
CA SER A 215 19.13 -2.18 -2.05
C SER A 215 18.60 -2.70 -3.38
N ASP A 216 19.19 -3.82 -3.78
CA ASP A 216 18.92 -4.47 -5.06
C ASP A 216 18.62 -5.98 -4.87
N GLY A 217 18.46 -6.70 -5.96
CA GLY A 217 18.13 -8.14 -5.94
C GLY A 217 19.12 -9.04 -5.24
N SER A 218 20.32 -8.56 -4.85
CA SER A 218 21.28 -9.28 -4.04
C SER A 218 20.97 -9.26 -2.55
N PHE A 219 20.00 -8.44 -2.11
CA PHE A 219 19.60 -8.38 -0.71
C PHE A 219 19.08 -9.73 -0.21
N VAL A 220 19.77 -10.30 0.76
CA VAL A 220 19.53 -11.67 1.23
C VAL A 220 18.15 -11.85 1.88
N MET A 221 17.59 -10.79 2.45
CA MET A 221 16.27 -10.79 3.11
C MET A 221 15.12 -10.39 2.18
N LYS A 222 15.35 -10.23 0.86
CA LYS A 222 14.31 -9.82 -0.09
C LYS A 222 13.04 -10.70 -0.08
N GLY A 223 13.17 -11.98 0.26
CA GLY A 223 12.03 -12.88 0.44
C GLY A 223 11.16 -12.48 1.63
N ALA A 224 11.79 -12.14 2.76
CA ALA A 224 11.10 -11.63 3.94
C ALA A 224 10.45 -10.26 3.69
N ALA A 225 11.15 -9.38 2.96
CA ALA A 225 10.59 -8.08 2.55
C ALA A 225 9.32 -8.25 1.70
N LEU A 226 9.33 -9.18 0.74
CA LEU A 226 8.16 -9.49 -0.08
C LEU A 226 7.01 -10.06 0.76
N GLU A 227 7.32 -10.90 1.73
CA GLU A 227 6.31 -11.43 2.64
C GLU A 227 5.71 -10.32 3.52
N ALA A 228 6.54 -9.46 4.10
CA ALA A 228 6.08 -8.29 4.84
C ALA A 228 5.20 -7.39 3.96
N PHE A 229 5.64 -7.06 2.75
CA PHE A 229 4.86 -6.24 1.84
C PHE A 229 3.47 -6.84 1.56
N LYS A 230 3.40 -8.14 1.19
CA LYS A 230 2.13 -8.85 0.95
C LYS A 230 1.20 -8.85 2.15
N ARG A 231 1.76 -8.92 3.34
CA ARG A 231 1.00 -8.92 4.62
C ARG A 231 0.32 -7.57 4.87
N TYR A 232 0.98 -6.47 4.49
CA TYR A 232 0.53 -5.11 4.80
C TYR A 232 -0.11 -4.36 3.63
N TRP A 233 0.05 -4.86 2.40
CA TRP A 233 -0.54 -4.29 1.21
C TRP A 233 -1.40 -5.33 0.48
N PRO A 234 -2.73 -5.28 0.67
CA PRO A 234 -3.66 -6.25 0.08
C PRO A 234 -3.95 -5.92 -1.39
N ASN A 235 -2.91 -5.78 -2.20
CA ASN A 235 -3.06 -5.62 -3.64
C ASN A 235 -3.79 -6.82 -4.26
N PRO A 236 -4.48 -6.65 -5.39
CA PRO A 236 -5.14 -7.76 -6.09
C PRO A 236 -4.18 -8.87 -6.56
N SER A 237 -2.92 -8.51 -6.83
CA SER A 237 -1.87 -9.46 -7.24
C SER A 237 -0.49 -8.99 -6.78
N HIS A 238 0.45 -9.95 -6.70
CA HIS A 238 1.83 -9.72 -6.34
C HIS A 238 2.72 -10.63 -7.21
N GLY A 239 3.21 -10.11 -8.35
CA GLY A 239 3.96 -10.86 -9.34
C GLY A 239 3.12 -11.85 -10.13
N LEU A 240 3.81 -12.78 -10.79
CA LEU A 240 3.22 -13.87 -11.55
C LEU A 240 3.59 -15.23 -10.93
N PRO A 241 2.87 -16.31 -11.25
CA PRO A 241 3.28 -17.64 -10.86
C PRO A 241 4.75 -17.92 -11.28
N GLY A 242 5.61 -18.22 -10.30
CA GLY A 242 7.04 -18.46 -10.54
C GLY A 242 7.90 -17.20 -10.75
N VAL A 243 7.33 -16.03 -10.78
CA VAL A 243 8.06 -14.74 -10.88
C VAL A 243 7.65 -13.84 -9.71
N PRO A 244 8.36 -13.91 -8.58
CA PRO A 244 8.03 -13.14 -7.38
C PRO A 244 8.25 -11.63 -7.60
N GLY A 245 7.51 -10.81 -6.84
CA GLY A 245 7.62 -9.36 -6.82
C GLY A 245 6.30 -8.70 -6.46
N VAL A 246 6.28 -7.39 -6.40
CA VAL A 246 5.07 -6.59 -6.09
C VAL A 246 4.35 -6.10 -7.33
N PHE A 247 4.80 -6.51 -8.52
CA PHE A 247 4.23 -6.06 -9.77
C PHE A 247 2.87 -6.71 -10.09
N GLY A 248 2.08 -6.01 -10.88
CA GLY A 248 0.76 -6.42 -11.29
C GLY A 248 0.02 -5.35 -12.07
N MET A 249 -1.28 -5.53 -12.25
CA MET A 249 -2.14 -4.56 -12.94
C MET A 249 -3.44 -4.38 -12.18
N VAL A 250 -3.93 -3.16 -12.16
CA VAL A 250 -5.30 -2.82 -11.72
C VAL A 250 -5.94 -1.88 -12.74
N THR A 251 -7.26 -1.99 -12.90
CA THR A 251 -8.05 -1.09 -13.74
C THR A 251 -8.96 -0.25 -12.86
N TRP A 252 -8.97 1.07 -13.06
CA TRP A 252 -9.94 1.95 -12.45
C TRP A 252 -10.58 2.83 -13.53
N GLY A 253 -11.89 2.75 -13.63
CA GLY A 253 -12.61 3.41 -14.71
C GLY A 253 -12.08 2.97 -16.09
N ASP A 254 -11.59 3.91 -16.86
CA ASP A 254 -11.01 3.71 -18.20
C ASP A 254 -9.48 3.77 -18.22
N ILE A 255 -8.83 3.66 -17.06
CA ILE A 255 -7.36 3.67 -16.94
C ILE A 255 -6.85 2.31 -16.44
N ASP A 256 -5.84 1.78 -17.12
CA ASP A 256 -5.05 0.64 -16.65
C ASP A 256 -3.76 1.11 -15.99
N PHE A 257 -3.54 0.70 -14.75
CA PHE A 257 -2.32 0.96 -13.98
C PHE A 257 -1.45 -0.30 -13.95
N PHE A 258 -0.27 -0.21 -14.56
CA PHE A 258 0.74 -1.27 -14.61
C PHE A 258 1.76 -0.99 -13.51
N LEU A 259 1.66 -1.73 -12.44
CA LEU A 259 2.52 -1.61 -11.26
C LEU A 259 3.80 -2.40 -11.51
N LEU A 260 4.96 -1.79 -11.37
CA LEU A 260 6.24 -2.47 -11.58
C LEU A 260 7.02 -2.59 -10.27
N ASP A 261 7.77 -3.67 -10.19
CA ASP A 261 8.74 -3.95 -9.13
C ASP A 261 10.14 -3.62 -9.63
N ASN A 262 10.74 -2.58 -9.09
CA ASN A 262 12.06 -2.12 -9.48
C ASN A 262 13.17 -2.57 -8.51
N ARG A 263 12.90 -3.55 -7.62
CA ARG A 263 13.85 -4.02 -6.59
C ARG A 263 14.14 -5.52 -6.63
N PHE A 264 13.13 -6.38 -6.65
CA PHE A 264 13.31 -7.82 -6.45
C PHE A 264 14.27 -8.46 -7.46
N HIS A 265 14.23 -8.00 -8.71
CA HIS A 265 15.05 -8.50 -9.83
C HIS A 265 16.17 -7.55 -10.24
N ARG A 266 16.32 -6.43 -9.52
CA ARG A 266 17.29 -5.38 -9.86
C ARG A 266 18.72 -5.86 -9.69
N PHE A 267 19.55 -5.60 -10.68
CA PHE A 267 21.00 -5.72 -10.57
C PHE A 267 21.59 -4.54 -9.78
N PRO A 268 22.74 -4.71 -9.12
CA PRO A 268 23.44 -3.59 -8.50
C PRO A 268 23.74 -2.49 -9.52
N ASN A 269 23.61 -1.22 -9.13
CA ASN A 269 23.91 -0.08 -10.00
C ASN A 269 25.35 -0.16 -10.56
N ARG A 270 26.30 -0.63 -9.75
CA ARG A 270 27.72 -0.78 -10.11
C ARG A 270 28.03 -2.03 -10.90
N TYR A 271 27.06 -2.93 -11.12
CA TYR A 271 27.29 -4.11 -11.97
C TYR A 271 27.74 -3.66 -13.35
N PRO A 272 28.75 -4.33 -13.96
CA PRO A 272 29.22 -3.99 -15.31
C PRO A 272 28.07 -3.92 -16.30
N GLN A 273 28.19 -3.07 -17.30
CA GLN A 273 27.20 -3.01 -18.38
C GLN A 273 27.28 -4.30 -19.19
N ALA A 274 26.22 -5.08 -19.14
CA ALA A 274 26.10 -6.39 -19.77
C ALA A 274 24.63 -6.61 -20.20
N PRO A 275 24.36 -7.50 -21.14
CA PRO A 275 23.00 -7.77 -21.63
C PRO A 275 22.02 -8.25 -20.57
N GLU A 276 22.51 -8.88 -19.51
CA GLU A 276 21.72 -9.38 -18.39
C GLU A 276 21.42 -8.31 -17.34
N LYS A 277 22.16 -7.19 -17.32
CA LYS A 277 21.97 -6.13 -16.32
C LYS A 277 20.62 -5.48 -16.50
N ALA A 278 19.75 -5.67 -15.52
CA ALA A 278 18.35 -5.28 -15.56
C ALA A 278 17.89 -4.61 -14.26
N MET A 279 16.94 -3.70 -14.36
CA MET A 279 16.18 -3.14 -13.24
C MET A 279 14.90 -3.93 -12.99
N PHE A 280 14.14 -4.21 -14.02
CA PHE A 280 12.87 -4.91 -13.94
C PHE A 280 12.99 -6.42 -14.25
N GLY A 281 13.94 -6.78 -15.08
CA GLY A 281 14.16 -8.14 -15.52
C GLY A 281 13.26 -8.60 -16.68
N ARG A 282 13.74 -9.60 -17.41
CA ARG A 282 13.10 -10.09 -18.64
C ARG A 282 11.65 -10.54 -18.44
N ALA A 283 11.37 -11.27 -17.36
CA ALA A 283 10.04 -11.84 -17.14
C ALA A 283 8.99 -10.76 -16.91
N GLN A 284 9.28 -9.78 -16.05
CA GLN A 284 8.38 -8.68 -15.75
C GLN A 284 8.17 -7.78 -16.97
N LEU A 285 9.24 -7.39 -17.69
CA LEU A 285 9.09 -6.58 -18.90
C LEU A 285 8.39 -7.35 -20.04
N GLY A 286 8.59 -8.66 -20.13
CA GLY A 286 7.85 -9.50 -21.07
C GLY A 286 6.34 -9.48 -20.78
N TRP A 287 5.96 -9.60 -19.52
CA TRP A 287 4.58 -9.44 -19.08
C TRP A 287 4.04 -8.03 -19.36
N LEU A 288 4.79 -6.98 -18.99
CA LEU A 288 4.37 -5.59 -19.23
C LEU A 288 4.06 -5.33 -20.70
N LYS A 289 4.96 -5.77 -21.59
CA LYS A 289 4.78 -5.62 -23.05
C LYS A 289 3.49 -6.30 -23.54
N GLN A 290 3.24 -7.54 -23.13
CA GLN A 290 2.01 -8.25 -23.47
C GLN A 290 0.77 -7.55 -22.91
N ALA A 291 0.81 -7.11 -21.65
CA ALA A 291 -0.30 -6.44 -20.99
C ALA A 291 -0.61 -5.07 -21.63
N LEU A 292 0.41 -4.29 -22.02
CA LEU A 292 0.23 -3.03 -22.74
C LEU A 292 -0.42 -3.21 -24.11
N VAL A 293 -0.02 -4.24 -24.88
CA VAL A 293 -0.63 -4.55 -26.18
C VAL A 293 -2.08 -5.02 -26.01
N SER A 294 -2.37 -5.79 -24.96
CA SER A 294 -3.72 -6.32 -24.70
C SER A 294 -4.67 -5.28 -24.12
N SER A 295 -4.14 -4.23 -23.51
CA SER A 295 -4.93 -3.17 -22.88
C SER A 295 -5.70 -2.35 -23.92
N ARG A 296 -7.00 -2.20 -23.67
CA ARG A 296 -7.92 -1.35 -24.46
C ARG A 296 -8.19 0.00 -23.80
N ALA A 297 -7.64 0.23 -22.61
CA ALA A 297 -7.80 1.49 -21.90
C ALA A 297 -7.20 2.65 -22.73
N PRO A 298 -7.86 3.82 -22.82
CA PRO A 298 -7.31 4.99 -23.47
C PRO A 298 -6.02 5.48 -22.82
N PHE A 299 -5.90 5.33 -21.49
CA PHE A 299 -4.70 5.65 -20.73
C PHE A 299 -4.11 4.42 -20.05
N LYS A 300 -2.79 4.28 -20.14
CA LYS A 300 -1.98 3.19 -19.61
C LYS A 300 -0.90 3.79 -18.73
N VAL A 301 -1.11 3.74 -17.42
CA VAL A 301 -0.19 4.35 -16.46
C VAL A 301 0.79 3.29 -15.96
N VAL A 302 2.05 3.43 -16.34
CA VAL A 302 3.15 2.56 -15.90
C VAL A 302 3.78 3.18 -14.66
N VAL A 303 3.81 2.43 -13.56
CA VAL A 303 4.16 2.91 -12.22
C VAL A 303 5.37 2.15 -11.69
N ALA A 304 6.40 2.86 -11.20
CA ALA A 304 7.53 2.26 -10.49
C ALA A 304 8.01 3.15 -9.34
N GLY A 305 8.74 2.59 -8.39
CA GLY A 305 9.39 3.36 -7.31
C GLY A 305 10.40 4.35 -7.87
N GLY A 306 11.41 3.86 -8.59
CA GLY A 306 12.46 4.70 -9.18
C GLY A 306 12.09 5.34 -10.52
N GLN A 307 12.78 6.42 -10.87
CA GLN A 307 12.49 7.24 -12.04
C GLN A 307 12.81 6.56 -13.38
N PHE A 308 11.92 6.72 -14.39
CA PHE A 308 12.06 6.10 -15.70
C PHE A 308 12.99 6.89 -16.66
N TRP A 309 12.76 8.19 -16.85
CA TRP A 309 13.31 8.95 -17.98
C TRP A 309 14.19 10.13 -17.56
N ASN A 310 14.36 10.38 -16.26
CA ASN A 310 15.18 11.48 -15.77
C ASN A 310 16.67 11.16 -15.96
N ARG A 311 17.34 11.94 -16.81
CA ARG A 311 18.79 11.82 -17.08
C ARG A 311 19.65 12.78 -16.25
N ALA A 312 19.04 13.75 -15.60
CA ALA A 312 19.75 14.71 -14.75
C ALA A 312 20.03 14.16 -13.34
N ASN A 313 19.37 13.06 -12.98
CA ASN A 313 19.55 12.41 -11.68
C ASN A 313 20.95 11.79 -11.58
N ARG A 314 21.69 12.11 -10.51
CA ARG A 314 23.03 11.55 -10.20
C ARG A 314 22.95 10.25 -9.40
N TYR A 315 21.80 9.94 -8.86
CA TYR A 315 21.54 8.79 -8.00
C TYR A 315 20.99 7.63 -8.82
N GLU A 316 20.38 6.68 -8.15
CA GLU A 316 19.79 5.56 -8.85
C GLU A 316 18.51 5.93 -9.61
N ALA A 317 18.40 5.39 -10.79
CA ALA A 317 17.24 5.48 -11.66
C ALA A 317 17.38 4.50 -12.83
N PHE A 318 16.39 4.45 -13.70
CA PHE A 318 16.43 3.52 -14.84
C PHE A 318 17.59 3.79 -15.82
N HIS A 319 18.14 4.99 -15.86
CA HIS A 319 19.33 5.30 -16.68
C HIS A 319 20.59 4.52 -16.29
N ASN A 320 20.66 3.94 -15.07
CA ASN A 320 21.73 3.03 -14.66
C ASN A 320 21.68 1.67 -15.39
N PHE A 321 20.59 1.41 -16.11
CA PHE A 321 20.32 0.22 -16.90
C PHE A 321 20.04 0.57 -18.37
N PRO A 322 20.99 1.20 -19.07
CA PRO A 322 20.74 1.85 -20.35
C PRO A 322 20.29 0.89 -21.45
N ALA A 323 20.75 -0.36 -21.44
CA ALA A 323 20.35 -1.37 -22.41
C ALA A 323 18.85 -1.73 -22.24
N GLU A 324 18.41 -2.00 -21.02
CA GLU A 324 17.01 -2.33 -20.71
C GLU A 324 16.09 -1.11 -20.95
N GLN A 325 16.53 0.08 -20.52
CA GLN A 325 15.80 1.34 -20.73
C GLN A 325 15.59 1.62 -22.22
N LYS A 326 16.67 1.51 -23.02
CA LYS A 326 16.61 1.71 -24.48
C LYS A 326 15.70 0.69 -25.14
N ALA A 327 15.81 -0.60 -24.77
CA ALA A 327 14.99 -1.65 -25.34
C ALA A 327 13.50 -1.47 -25.04
N LEU A 328 13.14 -0.94 -23.86
CA LEU A 328 11.75 -0.59 -23.55
C LEU A 328 11.28 0.62 -24.35
N ALA A 329 12.09 1.68 -24.44
CA ALA A 329 11.76 2.88 -25.19
C ALA A 329 11.56 2.60 -26.68
N ASP A 330 12.52 1.92 -27.31
CA ASP A 330 12.44 1.55 -28.73
C ASP A 330 11.18 0.72 -29.01
N TRP A 331 10.91 -0.28 -28.16
CA TRP A 331 9.74 -1.13 -28.30
C TRP A 331 8.42 -0.33 -28.20
N LEU A 332 8.31 0.60 -27.26
CA LEU A 332 7.12 1.46 -27.12
C LEU A 332 6.89 2.32 -28.39
N LEU A 333 7.97 2.86 -28.95
CA LEU A 333 7.92 3.66 -30.18
C LEU A 333 7.54 2.81 -31.40
N GLU A 334 8.12 1.61 -31.53
CA GLU A 334 7.83 0.68 -32.63
C GLU A 334 6.37 0.21 -32.59
N GLN A 335 5.88 -0.15 -31.40
CA GLN A 335 4.51 -0.64 -31.23
C GLN A 335 3.46 0.48 -31.30
N LYS A 336 3.87 1.75 -31.20
CA LYS A 336 2.97 2.93 -31.21
C LYS A 336 1.81 2.80 -30.24
N ILE A 337 2.09 2.27 -29.04
CA ILE A 337 1.07 2.12 -28.00
C ILE A 337 0.55 3.49 -27.57
N PRO A 338 -0.73 3.81 -27.74
CA PRO A 338 -1.26 5.12 -27.38
C PRO A 338 -1.50 5.25 -25.88
N GLY A 339 -1.43 6.49 -25.37
CA GLY A 339 -1.86 6.85 -24.03
C GLY A 339 -1.00 6.30 -22.89
N VAL A 340 0.28 5.99 -23.15
CA VAL A 340 1.21 5.51 -22.11
C VAL A 340 1.78 6.70 -21.34
N LEU A 341 1.58 6.68 -20.04
CA LEU A 341 2.10 7.63 -19.06
C LEU A 341 2.97 6.89 -18.04
N PHE A 342 3.95 7.59 -17.46
CA PHE A 342 4.84 7.03 -16.44
C PHE A 342 4.72 7.83 -15.15
N LEU A 343 4.55 7.12 -14.03
CA LEU A 343 4.59 7.68 -12.67
C LEU A 343 5.74 7.03 -11.90
N SER A 344 6.45 7.83 -11.12
CA SER A 344 7.53 7.33 -10.26
C SER A 344 7.61 8.10 -8.95
N GLY A 345 8.16 7.44 -7.93
CA GLY A 345 8.49 8.00 -6.62
C GLY A 345 9.96 8.40 -6.47
N ASP A 346 10.56 8.10 -5.32
CA ASP A 346 11.97 8.23 -4.92
C ASP A 346 12.44 9.68 -4.74
N ARG A 347 12.20 10.57 -5.67
CA ARG A 347 12.73 11.94 -5.59
C ARG A 347 11.84 12.87 -4.77
N HIS A 348 12.49 13.52 -3.80
CA HIS A 348 11.88 14.57 -2.97
C HIS A 348 12.00 15.90 -3.73
N LEU A 349 10.93 16.36 -4.33
CA LEU A 349 10.86 17.59 -5.11
C LEU A 349 9.97 18.62 -4.42
#